data_1533d04b4c1a45d3c171968e14f401db
#
_entry.id   1533d04b4c1a45d3c171968e14f401db
#
_cell.length_a   1.000
_cell.length_b   1.000
_cell.length_c   1.000
_cell.angle_alpha   90.00
_cell.angle_beta   90.00
_cell.angle_gamma   90.00
#
_symmetry.space_group_name_H-M   'P 1'
#
loop_
_entity.id
_entity.type
_entity.pdbx_description
1 polymer ?
#
loop_
_entity_poly.entity_id
_entity_poly.type
_entity_poly.pdbx_seq_one_letter_code
_entity_poly.pdbx_strand_id
1 'polypeptide(L)'
;MATEIDRKIAVILVADVVGYSKHMERDENATLKAYAECEKILKNCLKKYKGSIFNTAGDSALAEFPSAVNAVECGVAFQNDIKKRNDSDKTEVKLEFRIGINMGDVVKKEGNLFGDGVNIAARLEALAQPNGISISKSVYDLVVPKTKMTFNDLGVQKVKQNEFHAFDILLDPSQKRTLKTKSGSVLPMIGAFAAALVVMVGIFYFNKTEEVTTKKVIISSK
;
A
#
# COMPACT_ATOMS: atom_id res chain seq x y z
N MET A 1 29.86 21.25 -7.96
CA MET A 1 28.73 21.56 -8.85
C MET A 1 27.52 20.89 -8.25
N ALA A 2 26.46 21.65 -7.92
CA ALA A 2 25.19 21.05 -7.47
C ALA A 2 24.60 20.30 -8.67
N THR A 3 24.35 19.00 -8.51
CA THR A 3 23.67 18.20 -9.52
C THR A 3 22.26 18.76 -9.67
N GLU A 4 21.94 19.28 -10.86
CA GLU A 4 20.61 19.75 -11.19
C GLU A 4 19.62 18.62 -10.98
N ILE A 5 18.60 18.84 -10.12
CA ILE A 5 17.58 17.85 -9.81
C ILE A 5 16.51 17.94 -10.90
N ASP A 6 16.47 16.97 -11.80
CA ASP A 6 15.43 16.89 -12.85
C ASP A 6 14.10 16.41 -12.24
N ARG A 7 13.17 17.34 -12.02
CA ARG A 7 11.82 17.08 -11.49
C ARG A 7 10.76 17.13 -12.58
N LYS A 8 9.80 16.23 -12.52
CA LYS A 8 8.65 16.21 -13.44
C LYS A 8 7.42 15.60 -12.79
N ILE A 9 6.25 15.88 -13.37
CA ILE A 9 5.04 15.10 -13.09
C ILE A 9 5.07 13.85 -13.97
N ALA A 10 4.85 12.68 -13.38
CA ALA A 10 4.80 11.41 -14.10
C ALA A 10 3.61 10.56 -13.66
N VAL A 11 3.11 9.73 -14.59
CA VAL A 11 2.13 8.68 -14.29
C VAL A 11 2.90 7.38 -14.10
N ILE A 12 2.81 6.82 -12.90
CA ILE A 12 3.55 5.64 -12.45
C ILE A 12 2.59 4.49 -12.25
N LEU A 13 2.91 3.34 -12.84
CA LEU A 13 2.27 2.06 -12.58
C LEU A 13 3.27 1.15 -11.86
N VAL A 14 2.83 0.56 -10.75
CA VAL A 14 3.54 -0.51 -10.04
C VAL A 14 2.71 -1.77 -10.15
N ALA A 15 3.31 -2.87 -10.59
CA ALA A 15 2.70 -4.20 -10.63
C ALA A 15 3.57 -5.16 -9.83
N ASP A 16 2.96 -5.97 -8.96
CA ASP A 16 3.63 -6.89 -8.05
C ASP A 16 2.89 -8.25 -7.99
N VAL A 17 3.63 -9.34 -7.79
CA VAL A 17 3.05 -10.68 -7.70
C VAL A 17 2.56 -10.97 -6.29
N VAL A 18 1.32 -11.42 -6.16
CA VAL A 18 0.76 -11.81 -4.87
C VAL A 18 1.45 -13.06 -4.32
N GLY A 19 2.14 -12.91 -3.20
CA GLY A 19 2.75 -14.04 -2.50
C GLY A 19 3.87 -14.76 -3.27
N TYR A 20 4.64 -14.03 -4.08
CA TYR A 20 5.73 -14.58 -4.90
C TYR A 20 6.67 -15.50 -4.13
N SER A 21 7.13 -15.09 -2.93
CA SER A 21 8.02 -15.91 -2.11
C SER A 21 7.42 -17.28 -1.77
N LYS A 22 6.12 -17.37 -1.51
CA LYS A 22 5.44 -18.66 -1.24
C LYS A 22 5.38 -19.55 -2.47
N HIS A 23 5.23 -18.98 -3.66
CA HIS A 23 5.30 -19.73 -4.92
C HIS A 23 6.71 -20.26 -5.14
N MET A 24 7.74 -19.44 -4.90
CA MET A 24 9.15 -19.84 -5.00
C MET A 24 9.51 -20.96 -4.03
N GLU A 25 9.07 -20.87 -2.77
CA GLU A 25 9.27 -21.93 -1.76
C GLU A 25 8.62 -23.27 -2.17
N ARG A 26 7.48 -23.21 -2.85
CA ARG A 26 6.75 -24.42 -3.26
C ARG A 26 7.37 -25.10 -4.48
N ASP A 27 7.68 -24.36 -5.52
CA ASP A 27 8.30 -24.82 -6.75
C ASP A 27 8.98 -23.64 -7.47
N GLU A 28 10.28 -23.51 -7.29
CA GLU A 28 11.07 -22.42 -7.85
C GLU A 28 11.05 -22.44 -9.39
N ASN A 29 11.30 -23.61 -10.00
CA ASN A 29 11.41 -23.73 -11.46
C ASN A 29 10.08 -23.42 -12.17
N ALA A 30 8.98 -23.98 -11.68
CA ALA A 30 7.66 -23.73 -12.23
C ALA A 30 7.23 -22.27 -12.03
N THR A 31 7.58 -21.66 -10.88
CA THR A 31 7.30 -20.25 -10.58
C THR A 31 8.08 -19.31 -11.49
N LEU A 32 9.38 -19.54 -11.69
CA LEU A 32 10.21 -18.73 -12.60
C LEU A 32 9.70 -18.81 -14.05
N LYS A 33 9.32 -20.01 -14.52
CA LYS A 33 8.72 -20.17 -15.85
C LYS A 33 7.40 -19.40 -15.98
N ALA A 34 6.52 -19.54 -14.98
CA ALA A 34 5.25 -18.80 -14.94
C ALA A 34 5.45 -17.30 -14.92
N TYR A 35 6.41 -16.80 -14.13
CA TYR A 35 6.75 -15.39 -14.05
C TYR A 35 7.27 -14.84 -15.39
N ALA A 36 8.16 -15.57 -16.07
CA ALA A 36 8.67 -15.18 -17.38
C ALA A 36 7.54 -15.05 -18.46
N GLU A 37 6.53 -15.90 -18.39
CA GLU A 37 5.35 -15.78 -19.24
C GLU A 37 4.52 -14.53 -18.91
N CYS A 38 4.29 -14.26 -17.62
CA CYS A 38 3.58 -13.06 -17.18
C CYS A 38 4.35 -11.77 -17.51
N GLU A 39 5.67 -11.77 -17.36
CA GLU A 39 6.53 -10.66 -17.76
C GLU A 39 6.43 -10.35 -19.26
N LYS A 40 6.32 -11.37 -20.09
CA LYS A 40 6.11 -11.22 -21.54
C LYS A 40 4.77 -10.56 -21.86
N ILE A 41 3.71 -10.96 -21.13
CA ILE A 41 2.38 -10.32 -21.24
C ILE A 41 2.48 -8.84 -20.84
N LEU A 42 3.14 -8.54 -19.70
CA LEU A 42 3.33 -7.16 -19.25
C LEU A 42 4.07 -6.32 -20.28
N LYS A 43 5.20 -6.81 -20.82
CA LYS A 43 5.98 -6.10 -21.86
C LYS A 43 5.15 -5.81 -23.11
N ASN A 44 4.28 -6.74 -23.52
CA ASN A 44 3.38 -6.53 -24.66
C ASN A 44 2.32 -5.45 -24.36
N CYS A 45 1.72 -5.45 -23.17
CA CYS A 45 0.79 -4.41 -22.73
C CYS A 45 1.48 -3.05 -22.68
N LEU A 46 2.67 -2.96 -22.06
CA LEU A 46 3.45 -1.72 -21.99
C LEU A 46 3.72 -1.15 -23.39
N LYS A 47 4.19 -2.00 -24.31
CA LYS A 47 4.42 -1.57 -25.71
C LYS A 47 3.17 -1.01 -26.36
N LYS A 48 2.02 -1.69 -26.20
CA LYS A 48 0.74 -1.28 -26.77
C LYS A 48 0.26 0.06 -26.24
N TYR A 49 0.40 0.30 -24.93
CA TYR A 49 -0.07 1.49 -24.23
C TYR A 49 1.02 2.53 -23.96
N LYS A 50 2.17 2.43 -24.64
CA LYS A 50 3.29 3.39 -24.60
C LYS A 50 3.89 3.55 -23.18
N GLY A 51 3.85 2.51 -22.36
CA GLY A 51 4.52 2.47 -21.07
C GLY A 51 5.99 2.09 -21.21
N SER A 52 6.82 2.56 -20.30
CA SER A 52 8.25 2.26 -20.23
C SER A 52 8.65 1.83 -18.83
N ILE A 53 9.24 0.64 -18.68
CA ILE A 53 9.80 0.20 -17.39
C ILE A 53 11.02 1.06 -17.09
N PHE A 54 11.05 1.65 -15.90
CA PHE A 54 12.21 2.40 -15.41
C PHE A 54 12.91 1.70 -14.25
N ASN A 55 12.23 0.74 -13.58
CA ASN A 55 12.84 -0.07 -12.52
C ASN A 55 12.12 -1.40 -12.36
N THR A 56 12.85 -2.39 -11.80
CA THR A 56 12.32 -3.66 -11.32
C THR A 56 12.89 -3.94 -9.94
N ALA A 57 12.08 -4.45 -9.02
CA ALA A 57 12.51 -4.79 -7.66
C ALA A 57 11.94 -6.18 -7.31
N GLY A 58 12.75 -7.23 -7.49
CA GLY A 58 12.28 -8.60 -7.36
C GLY A 58 11.22 -8.92 -8.40
N ASP A 59 10.02 -9.27 -7.95
CA ASP A 59 8.84 -9.54 -8.75
C ASP A 59 7.99 -8.30 -9.07
N SER A 60 8.40 -7.12 -8.56
CA SER A 60 7.73 -5.85 -8.86
C SER A 60 8.27 -5.19 -10.12
N ALA A 61 7.39 -4.71 -11.00
CA ALA A 61 7.71 -3.88 -12.15
C ALA A 61 7.16 -2.46 -11.97
N LEU A 62 8.03 -1.46 -12.21
CA LEU A 62 7.70 -0.05 -12.13
C LEU A 62 7.80 0.57 -13.52
N ALA A 63 6.68 1.12 -14.00
CA ALA A 63 6.61 1.70 -15.34
C ALA A 63 6.07 3.13 -15.32
N GLU A 64 6.59 3.95 -16.23
CA GLU A 64 6.12 5.31 -16.50
C GLU A 64 5.24 5.32 -17.75
N PHE A 65 4.21 6.19 -17.76
CA PHE A 65 3.30 6.37 -18.88
C PHE A 65 3.15 7.84 -19.27
N PRO A 66 2.88 8.12 -20.56
CA PRO A 66 2.64 9.48 -21.05
C PRO A 66 1.30 10.06 -20.59
N SER A 67 0.33 9.20 -20.19
CA SER A 67 -0.97 9.65 -19.69
C SER A 67 -1.60 8.65 -18.71
N ALA A 68 -2.48 9.16 -17.84
CA ALA A 68 -3.24 8.35 -16.90
C ALA A 68 -4.16 7.34 -17.61
N VAL A 69 -4.76 7.69 -18.73
CA VAL A 69 -5.60 6.80 -19.54
C VAL A 69 -4.79 5.61 -20.05
N ASN A 70 -3.60 5.86 -20.62
CA ASN A 70 -2.74 4.80 -21.10
C ASN A 70 -2.32 3.83 -19.97
N ALA A 71 -1.99 4.37 -18.79
CA ALA A 71 -1.59 3.55 -17.64
C ALA A 71 -2.75 2.65 -17.17
N VAL A 72 -3.96 3.22 -17.04
CA VAL A 72 -5.14 2.49 -16.61
C VAL A 72 -5.56 1.42 -17.62
N GLU A 73 -5.60 1.76 -18.91
CA GLU A 73 -5.91 0.79 -19.97
C GLU A 73 -4.88 -0.34 -20.04
N CYS A 74 -3.59 -0.02 -19.83
CA CYS A 74 -2.54 -1.02 -19.73
C CYS A 74 -2.77 -1.97 -18.54
N GLY A 75 -3.06 -1.44 -17.35
CA GLY A 75 -3.33 -2.24 -16.16
C GLY A 75 -4.53 -3.17 -16.36
N VAL A 76 -5.63 -2.65 -16.92
CA VAL A 76 -6.83 -3.45 -17.21
C VAL A 76 -6.54 -4.55 -18.24
N ALA A 77 -5.84 -4.22 -19.33
CA ALA A 77 -5.46 -5.21 -20.34
C ALA A 77 -4.55 -6.30 -19.76
N PHE A 78 -3.57 -5.91 -18.96
CA PHE A 78 -2.67 -6.85 -18.31
C PHE A 78 -3.41 -7.80 -17.37
N GLN A 79 -4.28 -7.31 -16.47
CA GLN A 79 -5.07 -8.18 -15.57
C GLN A 79 -5.97 -9.13 -16.36
N ASN A 80 -6.60 -8.68 -17.44
CA ASN A 80 -7.42 -9.53 -18.30
C ASN A 80 -6.60 -10.62 -19.00
N ASP A 81 -5.40 -10.30 -19.47
CA ASP A 81 -4.55 -11.29 -20.15
C ASP A 81 -3.90 -12.27 -19.15
N ILE A 82 -3.56 -11.83 -17.93
CA ILE A 82 -3.17 -12.72 -16.82
C ILE A 82 -4.31 -13.67 -16.46
N LYS A 83 -5.55 -13.17 -16.37
CA LYS A 83 -6.72 -14.01 -16.10
C LYS A 83 -6.88 -15.08 -17.19
N LYS A 84 -6.82 -14.72 -18.48
CA LYS A 84 -6.89 -15.69 -19.60
C LYS A 84 -5.80 -16.73 -19.53
N ARG A 85 -4.55 -16.30 -19.20
CA ARG A 85 -3.43 -17.24 -19.00
C ARG A 85 -3.73 -18.21 -17.86
N ASN A 86 -4.18 -17.71 -16.73
CA ASN A 86 -4.46 -18.51 -15.54
C ASN A 86 -5.67 -19.44 -15.69
N ASP A 87 -6.64 -19.09 -16.53
CA ASP A 87 -7.81 -19.93 -16.84
C ASP A 87 -7.50 -21.04 -17.87
N SER A 88 -6.30 -21.05 -18.45
CA SER A 88 -5.87 -22.11 -19.38
C SER A 88 -5.56 -23.40 -18.65
N ASP A 89 -6.04 -24.53 -19.15
CA ASP A 89 -5.77 -25.88 -18.61
C ASP A 89 -4.28 -26.26 -18.61
N LYS A 90 -3.45 -25.55 -19.38
CA LYS A 90 -2.00 -25.75 -19.46
C LYS A 90 -1.21 -25.01 -18.39
N THR A 91 -1.87 -24.21 -17.55
CA THR A 91 -1.22 -23.38 -16.53
C THR A 91 -1.02 -24.15 -15.23
N GLU A 92 0.22 -24.52 -14.92
CA GLU A 92 0.60 -25.23 -13.69
C GLU A 92 0.62 -24.28 -12.47
N VAL A 93 1.24 -23.08 -12.64
CA VAL A 93 1.34 -22.05 -11.59
C VAL A 93 0.55 -20.81 -12.01
N LYS A 94 -0.51 -20.52 -11.26
CA LYS A 94 -1.35 -19.33 -11.44
C LYS A 94 -0.79 -18.19 -10.60
N LEU A 95 -0.23 -17.18 -11.25
CA LEU A 95 0.26 -15.98 -10.59
C LEU A 95 -0.81 -14.88 -10.66
N GLU A 96 -1.07 -14.27 -9.52
CA GLU A 96 -1.97 -13.13 -9.40
C GLU A 96 -1.16 -11.85 -9.21
N PHE A 97 -1.65 -10.74 -9.72
CA PHE A 97 -0.96 -9.45 -9.62
C PHE A 97 -1.82 -8.41 -8.91
N ARG A 98 -1.17 -7.51 -8.19
CA ARG A 98 -1.75 -6.26 -7.71
C ARG A 98 -1.16 -5.12 -8.52
N ILE A 99 -1.96 -4.12 -8.80
CA ILE A 99 -1.51 -2.94 -9.54
C ILE A 99 -1.90 -1.67 -8.78
N GLY A 100 -0.92 -0.76 -8.63
CA GLY A 100 -1.13 0.59 -8.12
C GLY A 100 -0.76 1.61 -9.18
N ILE A 101 -1.63 2.63 -9.41
CA ILE A 101 -1.35 3.69 -10.39
C ILE A 101 -1.52 5.05 -9.73
N ASN A 102 -0.49 5.88 -9.84
CA ASN A 102 -0.49 7.25 -9.33
C ASN A 102 0.06 8.24 -10.35
N MET A 103 -0.38 9.48 -10.26
CA MET A 103 0.24 10.61 -10.93
C MET A 103 0.73 11.61 -9.89
N GLY A 104 2.01 11.95 -9.94
CA GLY A 104 2.62 12.84 -8.96
C GLY A 104 4.02 13.31 -9.34
N ASP A 105 4.59 14.14 -8.47
CA ASP A 105 5.95 14.67 -8.62
C ASP A 105 6.99 13.57 -8.42
N VAL A 106 7.98 13.53 -9.30
CA VAL A 106 9.10 12.59 -9.26
C VAL A 106 10.41 13.28 -9.62
N VAL A 107 11.50 12.73 -9.11
CA VAL A 107 12.87 13.10 -9.45
C VAL A 107 13.44 12.02 -10.36
N LYS A 108 13.97 12.43 -11.52
CA LYS A 108 14.69 11.53 -12.42
C LYS A 108 16.17 11.54 -12.06
N LYS A 109 16.73 10.37 -11.82
CA LYS A 109 18.17 10.17 -11.55
C LYS A 109 18.63 8.85 -12.14
N GLU A 110 19.67 8.90 -12.99
CA GLU A 110 20.31 7.70 -13.58
C GLU A 110 19.31 6.74 -14.28
N GLY A 111 18.32 7.32 -14.99
CA GLY A 111 17.28 6.54 -15.68
C GLY A 111 16.13 6.06 -14.79
N ASN A 112 16.25 6.15 -13.47
CA ASN A 112 15.22 5.81 -12.49
C ASN A 112 14.37 7.02 -12.09
N LEU A 113 13.17 6.75 -11.56
CA LEU A 113 12.29 7.74 -10.96
C LEU A 113 12.17 7.50 -9.46
N PHE A 114 12.23 8.57 -8.68
CA PHE A 114 12.15 8.58 -7.22
C PHE A 114 11.17 9.65 -6.74
N GLY A 115 10.74 9.55 -5.49
CA GLY A 115 9.90 10.57 -4.84
C GLY A 115 8.52 10.07 -4.43
N ASP A 116 7.71 11.00 -3.95
CA ASP A 116 6.38 10.68 -3.40
C ASP A 116 5.44 10.10 -4.46
N GLY A 117 5.57 10.51 -5.72
CA GLY A 117 4.79 9.94 -6.82
C GLY A 117 4.96 8.43 -6.95
N VAL A 118 6.19 7.91 -6.85
CA VAL A 118 6.51 6.48 -6.89
C VAL A 118 6.05 5.78 -5.60
N ASN A 119 6.31 6.41 -4.45
CA ASN A 119 5.94 5.84 -3.15
C ASN A 119 4.42 5.66 -3.00
N ILE A 120 3.61 6.60 -3.49
CA ILE A 120 2.14 6.49 -3.47
C ILE A 120 1.69 5.38 -4.42
N ALA A 121 2.28 5.25 -5.62
CA ALA A 121 1.96 4.15 -6.54
C ALA A 121 2.21 2.77 -5.91
N ALA A 122 3.35 2.59 -5.21
CA ALA A 122 3.65 1.35 -4.49
C ALA A 122 2.67 1.08 -3.33
N ARG A 123 2.19 2.13 -2.64
CA ARG A 123 1.17 1.97 -1.59
C ARG A 123 -0.20 1.61 -2.14
N LEU A 124 -0.56 2.15 -3.29
CA LEU A 124 -1.78 1.78 -4.00
C LEU A 124 -1.73 0.34 -4.48
N GLU A 125 -0.56 -0.13 -4.97
CA GLU A 125 -0.33 -1.53 -5.30
C GLU A 125 -0.57 -2.41 -4.06
N ALA A 126 0.08 -2.12 -2.92
CA ALA A 126 -0.08 -2.88 -1.69
C ALA A 126 -1.52 -2.86 -1.14
N LEU A 127 -2.30 -1.80 -1.45
CA LEU A 127 -3.71 -1.66 -1.10
C LEU A 127 -4.62 -2.50 -2.02
N ALA A 128 -4.22 -2.72 -3.28
CA ALA A 128 -5.02 -3.43 -4.27
C ALA A 128 -5.32 -4.88 -3.84
N GLN A 129 -6.49 -5.38 -4.23
CA GLN A 129 -6.82 -6.80 -4.08
C GLN A 129 -6.01 -7.64 -5.07
N PRO A 130 -5.80 -8.95 -4.81
CA PRO A 130 -5.32 -9.87 -5.83
C PRO A 130 -6.13 -9.72 -7.13
N ASN A 131 -5.45 -9.64 -8.26
CA ASN A 131 -6.02 -9.36 -9.58
C ASN A 131 -6.75 -8.00 -9.68
N GLY A 132 -6.50 -7.09 -8.76
CA GLY A 132 -7.12 -5.77 -8.70
C GLY A 132 -6.19 -4.65 -9.14
N ILE A 133 -6.79 -3.45 -9.28
CA ILE A 133 -6.10 -2.20 -9.64
C ILE A 133 -6.60 -1.12 -8.71
N SER A 134 -5.69 -0.49 -7.94
CA SER A 134 -6.02 0.70 -7.15
C SER A 134 -5.33 1.93 -7.73
N ILE A 135 -6.05 3.05 -7.79
CA ILE A 135 -5.57 4.30 -8.38
C ILE A 135 -5.72 5.46 -7.39
N SER A 136 -4.88 6.49 -7.54
CA SER A 136 -5.03 7.74 -6.79
C SER A 136 -6.16 8.60 -7.35
N LYS A 137 -6.62 9.57 -6.52
CA LYS A 137 -7.60 10.57 -6.95
C LYS A 137 -7.12 11.38 -8.16
N SER A 138 -5.84 11.73 -8.24
CA SER A 138 -5.27 12.45 -9.39
C SER A 138 -5.41 11.67 -10.70
N VAL A 139 -5.25 10.35 -10.66
CA VAL A 139 -5.50 9.46 -11.80
C VAL A 139 -6.99 9.34 -12.06
N TYR A 140 -7.81 9.11 -11.03
CA TYR A 140 -9.27 9.00 -11.13
C TYR A 140 -9.89 10.18 -11.86
N ASP A 141 -9.58 11.41 -11.45
CA ASP A 141 -10.14 12.64 -12.03
C ASP A 141 -9.83 12.79 -13.53
N LEU A 142 -8.69 12.25 -13.99
CA LEU A 142 -8.28 12.28 -15.38
C LEU A 142 -8.93 11.19 -16.25
N VAL A 143 -9.25 10.03 -15.67
CA VAL A 143 -9.72 8.86 -16.44
C VAL A 143 -11.23 8.73 -16.48
N VAL A 144 -11.95 9.17 -15.43
CA VAL A 144 -13.41 9.10 -15.37
C VAL A 144 -14.09 9.71 -16.60
N PRO A 145 -13.77 10.95 -17.04
CA PRO A 145 -14.45 11.56 -18.18
C PRO A 145 -14.06 10.93 -19.53
N LYS A 146 -13.05 10.07 -19.57
CA LYS A 146 -12.45 9.53 -20.80
C LYS A 146 -12.64 8.03 -20.98
N THR A 147 -13.17 7.34 -19.96
CA THR A 147 -13.33 5.88 -19.97
C THR A 147 -14.73 5.48 -19.50
N LYS A 148 -15.16 4.27 -19.84
CA LYS A 148 -16.42 3.67 -19.35
C LYS A 148 -16.17 2.71 -18.18
N MET A 149 -15.06 2.87 -17.47
CA MET A 149 -14.70 2.00 -16.36
C MET A 149 -15.57 2.31 -15.14
N THR A 150 -15.79 1.29 -14.32
CA THR A 150 -16.49 1.44 -13.03
C THR A 150 -15.45 1.51 -11.91
N PHE A 151 -15.70 2.39 -10.96
CA PHE A 151 -14.79 2.64 -9.85
C PHE A 151 -15.48 2.40 -8.51
N ASN A 152 -14.69 2.00 -7.51
CA ASN A 152 -15.10 1.89 -6.14
C ASN A 152 -14.27 2.86 -5.30
N ASP A 153 -14.93 3.82 -4.65
CA ASP A 153 -14.27 4.78 -3.76
C ASP A 153 -13.86 4.09 -2.45
N LEU A 154 -12.58 4.10 -2.15
CA LEU A 154 -12.01 3.55 -0.92
C LEU A 154 -11.81 4.61 0.16
N GLY A 155 -12.08 5.87 -0.16
CA GLY A 155 -11.86 7.01 0.73
C GLY A 155 -10.39 7.36 0.92
N VAL A 156 -10.15 8.21 1.91
CA VAL A 156 -8.81 8.67 2.26
C VAL A 156 -8.06 7.58 3.02
N GLN A 157 -6.87 7.26 2.54
CA GLN A 157 -5.96 6.28 3.12
C GLN A 157 -4.79 7.00 3.81
N LYS A 158 -4.48 6.59 5.04
CA LYS A 158 -3.31 7.08 5.79
C LYS A 158 -2.28 5.98 5.93
N VAL A 159 -1.14 6.16 5.29
CA VAL A 159 -0.03 5.20 5.38
C VAL A 159 1.24 5.95 5.78
N LYS A 160 1.73 5.70 7.01
CA LYS A 160 2.84 6.45 7.63
C LYS A 160 2.52 7.96 7.65
N GLN A 161 3.33 8.78 6.99
CA GLN A 161 3.19 10.23 6.94
C GLN A 161 2.40 10.75 5.72
N ASN A 162 1.98 9.85 4.82
CA ASN A 162 1.27 10.24 3.59
C ASN A 162 -0.21 9.92 3.72
N GLU A 163 -1.00 10.87 3.23
CA GLU A 163 -2.45 10.76 3.09
C GLU A 163 -2.80 10.88 1.60
N PHE A 164 -3.61 9.96 1.07
CA PHE A 164 -4.05 9.96 -0.32
C PHE A 164 -5.43 9.32 -0.44
N HIS A 165 -6.24 9.82 -1.35
CA HIS A 165 -7.54 9.26 -1.67
C HIS A 165 -7.37 8.17 -2.73
N ALA A 166 -7.90 6.98 -2.48
CA ALA A 166 -7.77 5.81 -3.33
C ALA A 166 -9.11 5.35 -3.92
N PHE A 167 -9.04 4.78 -5.12
CA PHE A 167 -10.16 4.14 -5.81
C PHE A 167 -9.72 2.80 -6.36
N ASP A 168 -10.57 1.77 -6.30
CA ASP A 168 -10.37 0.56 -7.09
C ASP A 168 -11.02 0.71 -8.47
N ILE A 169 -10.40 0.17 -9.51
CA ILE A 169 -11.04 -0.10 -10.79
C ILE A 169 -11.71 -1.45 -10.70
N LEU A 170 -13.02 -1.50 -10.90
CA LEU A 170 -13.78 -2.75 -10.88
C LEU A 170 -13.69 -3.45 -12.23
N LEU A 171 -12.91 -4.52 -12.32
CA LEU A 171 -12.87 -5.41 -13.48
C LEU A 171 -14.07 -6.36 -13.48
N ASP A 172 -14.62 -6.62 -12.29
CA ASP A 172 -15.84 -7.36 -12.03
C ASP A 172 -16.63 -6.67 -10.91
N PRO A 173 -17.97 -6.54 -11.00
CA PRO A 173 -18.80 -5.92 -9.96
C PRO A 173 -18.65 -6.55 -8.57
N SER A 174 -18.30 -7.84 -8.49
CA SER A 174 -18.08 -8.56 -7.21
C SER A 174 -16.85 -8.07 -6.45
N GLN A 175 -15.92 -7.35 -7.11
CA GLN A 175 -14.72 -6.78 -6.48
C GLN A 175 -15.01 -5.55 -5.61
N LYS A 176 -16.25 -5.08 -5.57
CA LYS A 176 -16.61 -3.92 -4.74
C LYS A 176 -16.40 -4.24 -3.25
N ARG A 177 -15.62 -3.42 -2.57
CA ARG A 177 -15.28 -3.57 -1.15
C ARG A 177 -15.40 -2.24 -0.40
N THR A 178 -15.53 -2.32 0.91
CA THR A 178 -15.39 -1.19 1.82
C THR A 178 -14.18 -1.44 2.71
N LEU A 179 -13.22 -0.54 2.70
CA LEU A 179 -12.12 -0.59 3.66
C LEU A 179 -12.65 -0.07 5.00
N LYS A 180 -12.57 -0.89 6.04
CA LYS A 180 -12.75 -0.40 7.41
C LYS A 180 -11.60 0.56 7.68
N THR A 181 -11.87 1.84 7.70
CA THR A 181 -10.94 2.83 8.25
C THR A 181 -10.65 2.36 9.67
N LYS A 182 -9.42 1.98 9.96
CA LYS A 182 -8.99 1.85 11.36
C LYS A 182 -9.00 3.28 11.90
N SER A 183 -10.19 3.74 12.33
CA SER A 183 -10.28 4.82 13.28
C SER A 183 -9.46 4.34 14.46
N GLY A 184 -8.29 4.93 14.65
CA GLY A 184 -7.53 4.73 15.85
C GLY A 184 -8.44 5.11 17.00
N SER A 185 -9.13 4.13 17.58
CA SER A 185 -9.68 4.30 18.91
C SER A 185 -8.45 4.46 19.80
N VAL A 186 -8.04 5.70 19.96
CA VAL A 186 -7.29 6.09 21.15
C VAL A 186 -8.29 5.87 22.28
N LEU A 187 -8.37 4.61 22.76
CA LEU A 187 -8.95 4.35 24.07
C LEU A 187 -8.22 5.34 24.97
N PRO A 188 -8.94 6.16 25.76
CA PRO A 188 -8.26 7.10 26.61
C PRO A 188 -7.51 6.29 27.68
N MET A 189 -6.20 6.09 27.47
CA MET A 189 -5.29 5.59 28.52
C MET A 189 -5.21 6.59 29.69
N ILE A 190 -5.93 7.70 29.62
CA ILE A 190 -6.03 8.71 30.67
C ILE A 190 -6.67 8.14 31.95
N GLY A 191 -7.61 7.18 31.83
CA GLY A 191 -8.23 6.56 33.00
C GLY A 191 -7.29 5.64 33.81
N ALA A 192 -6.37 4.93 33.16
CA ALA A 192 -5.44 4.04 33.84
C ALA A 192 -4.35 4.80 34.61
N PHE A 193 -3.87 5.91 34.07
CA PHE A 193 -2.89 6.76 34.76
C PHE A 193 -3.49 7.49 35.95
N ALA A 194 -4.74 7.99 35.86
CA ALA A 194 -5.41 8.63 36.99
C ALA A 194 -5.68 7.65 38.15
N ALA A 195 -6.11 6.43 37.85
CA ALA A 195 -6.31 5.39 38.88
C ALA A 195 -5.00 4.98 39.56
N ALA A 196 -3.91 4.82 38.80
CA ALA A 196 -2.60 4.50 39.38
C ALA A 196 -2.07 5.63 40.26
N LEU A 197 -2.33 6.87 39.92
CA LEU A 197 -1.88 8.04 40.70
C LEU A 197 -2.66 8.14 42.03
N VAL A 198 -3.96 7.87 42.01
CA VAL A 198 -4.80 7.84 43.23
C VAL A 198 -4.36 6.71 44.18
N VAL A 199 -4.03 5.54 43.65
CA VAL A 199 -3.52 4.41 44.45
C VAL A 199 -2.15 4.74 45.06
N MET A 200 -1.23 5.34 44.29
CA MET A 200 0.09 5.73 44.83
C MET A 200 -0.01 6.81 45.90
N VAL A 201 -0.88 7.81 45.71
CA VAL A 201 -1.13 8.84 46.73
C VAL A 201 -1.76 8.24 47.99
N GLY A 202 -2.70 7.30 47.83
CA GLY A 202 -3.31 6.57 48.94
C GLY A 202 -2.29 5.77 49.74
N ILE A 203 -1.39 5.04 49.11
CA ILE A 203 -0.30 4.27 49.75
C ILE A 203 0.68 5.23 50.44
N PHE A 204 1.03 6.35 49.85
CA PHE A 204 1.91 7.34 50.43
C PHE A 204 1.33 7.95 51.74
N TYR A 205 0.05 8.29 51.76
CA TYR A 205 -0.61 8.80 52.95
C TYR A 205 -0.80 7.74 54.02
N PHE A 206 -1.09 6.47 53.65
CA PHE A 206 -1.23 5.36 54.57
C PHE A 206 0.09 5.07 55.32
N ASN A 207 1.21 4.96 54.60
CA ASN A 207 2.54 4.75 55.18
C ASN A 207 2.97 5.91 56.11
N LYS A 208 2.61 7.15 55.73
CA LYS A 208 2.94 8.31 56.58
C LYS A 208 2.16 8.35 57.89
N THR A 209 0.94 7.78 57.93
CA THR A 209 0.11 7.66 59.14
C THR A 209 0.67 6.63 60.09
N GLU A 210 1.20 5.51 59.59
CA GLU A 210 1.84 4.49 60.43
C GLU A 210 3.13 5.00 61.10
N GLU A 211 3.96 5.77 60.38
CA GLU A 211 5.20 6.35 60.95
C GLU A 211 4.91 7.34 62.09
N VAL A 212 3.85 8.12 62.00
CA VAL A 212 3.43 9.06 63.03
C VAL A 212 2.88 8.34 64.25
N THR A 213 2.13 7.22 64.04
CA THR A 213 1.56 6.43 65.15
C THR A 213 2.66 5.69 65.91
N THR A 214 3.65 5.11 65.21
CA THR A 214 4.77 4.37 65.82
C THR A 214 5.68 5.33 66.66
N LYS A 215 5.93 6.56 66.18
CA LYS A 215 6.68 7.57 66.96
C LYS A 215 5.95 8.02 68.20
N LYS A 216 4.61 8.14 68.21
CA LYS A 216 3.82 8.52 69.40
C LYS A 216 3.85 7.44 70.49
N VAL A 217 3.85 6.16 70.14
CA VAL A 217 3.91 5.04 71.09
C VAL A 217 5.26 4.96 71.79
N ILE A 218 6.37 5.22 71.09
CA ILE A 218 7.72 5.21 71.66
C ILE A 218 7.99 6.37 72.65
N ILE A 219 7.34 7.53 72.49
CA ILE A 219 7.49 8.69 73.35
C ILE A 219 6.67 8.57 74.66
N SER A 220 5.56 7.75 74.65
CA SER A 220 4.68 7.55 75.82
C SER A 220 5.17 6.43 76.78
N SER A 221 6.27 5.75 76.43
CA SER A 221 6.83 4.62 77.27
C SER A 221 8.17 4.93 77.97
N LYS A 222 8.51 6.25 78.11
CA LYS A 222 9.66 6.69 78.92
C LYS A 222 9.23 7.49 80.16
#